data_fabeda5b218344abd6a26fca390bee05
#
_entry.id   fabeda5b218344abd6a26fca390bee05
#
_cell.length_a   1.000
_cell.length_b   1.000
_cell.length_c   1.000
_cell.angle_alpha   90.00
_cell.angle_beta   90.00
_cell.angle_gamma   90.00
#
_symmetry.space_group_name_H-M   'P 1'
#
loop_
_entity.id
_entity.type
_entity.pdbx_description
1 polymer ?
#
loop_
_entity_poly.entity_id
_entity_poly.type
_entity_poly.pdbx_seq_one_letter_code
_entity_poly.pdbx_strand_id
1 'polypeptide(L)'
;EDLFIILNHPNAHFDYPIHCHPEYEINLVMNTRGSRIVGDSTEDFGPLDLVMTGPYVPHVWKSPLKTNHVITIQFSGDLIDFPIVNKRLFLPIRQLLLDSRQGLSFTGPEQLSVRDRILELTRMQGFQSATAFLDILNALATANRKVLMSNLCDSKNIVHTSKSRRIAKVCDYIEKNLCQNIRLTDVAGLVNMSESAFSHFFKKRTNISYITFVNNMRISKACQLLANTTLSASEICYACGFNNKSNFIRIFTKKKNMTPIEYREYISQMLIKY
;
A
#
# COMPACT_ATOMS: atom_id res chain seq x y z
N GLU A 1 -6.99 17.35 -4.15
CA GLU A 1 -6.36 16.09 -3.67
C GLU A 1 -4.88 16.35 -3.45
N ASP A 2 -4.35 15.94 -2.30
CA ASP A 2 -2.93 16.11 -1.98
C ASP A 2 -2.10 15.12 -2.81
N LEU A 3 -0.89 15.55 -3.21
CA LEU A 3 0.04 14.71 -3.99
C LEU A 3 0.45 13.45 -3.20
N PHE A 4 0.56 13.57 -1.89
CA PHE A 4 0.87 12.50 -0.95
C PHE A 4 0.33 12.82 0.45
N ILE A 5 0.25 11.83 1.31
CA ILE A 5 -0.03 11.99 2.73
C ILE A 5 1.10 11.38 3.54
N ILE A 6 1.36 11.93 4.73
CA ILE A 6 2.32 11.38 5.69
C ILE A 6 1.58 11.01 6.98
N LEU A 7 1.81 9.79 7.44
CA LEU A 7 1.40 9.29 8.73
C LEU A 7 2.66 9.13 9.59
N ASN A 8 2.77 9.92 10.66
CA ASN A 8 3.90 9.87 11.57
C ASN A 8 3.47 9.27 12.91
N HIS A 9 3.91 8.05 13.19
CA HIS A 9 3.55 7.26 14.37
C HIS A 9 4.77 7.08 15.29
N PRO A 10 5.04 7.99 16.23
CA PRO A 10 6.21 7.90 17.10
C PRO A 10 6.18 6.71 18.08
N ASN A 11 5.00 6.15 18.34
CA ASN A 11 4.78 4.95 19.15
C ASN A 11 3.87 3.97 18.42
N ALA A 12 4.28 3.53 17.24
CA ALA A 12 3.51 2.60 16.43
C ALA A 12 3.37 1.22 17.09
N HIS A 13 2.20 0.62 16.96
CA HIS A 13 1.95 -0.77 17.31
C HIS A 13 1.79 -1.59 16.04
N PHE A 14 2.58 -2.66 15.88
CA PHE A 14 2.49 -3.58 14.73
C PHE A 14 1.44 -4.67 14.96
N ASP A 15 0.23 -4.29 15.28
CA ASP A 15 -0.92 -5.16 15.50
C ASP A 15 -1.83 -5.29 14.27
N TYR A 16 -1.42 -4.71 13.15
CA TYR A 16 -2.15 -4.80 11.89
C TYR A 16 -1.98 -6.16 11.23
N PRO A 17 -3.08 -6.74 10.71
CA PRO A 17 -2.96 -7.90 9.83
C PRO A 17 -2.31 -7.52 8.50
N ILE A 18 -1.80 -8.51 7.76
CA ILE A 18 -1.36 -8.30 6.38
C ILE A 18 -2.47 -7.62 5.58
N HIS A 19 -2.13 -6.55 4.89
CA HIS A 19 -3.06 -5.72 4.12
C HIS A 19 -2.43 -5.27 2.80
N CYS A 20 -3.24 -4.72 1.93
CA CYS A 20 -2.82 -4.06 0.69
C CYS A 20 -3.81 -2.94 0.37
N HIS A 21 -3.39 -1.99 -0.41
CA HIS A 21 -4.15 -0.80 -0.80
C HIS A 21 -3.69 -0.30 -2.19
N PRO A 22 -4.46 0.57 -2.87
CA PRO A 22 -4.16 1.00 -4.24
C PRO A 22 -3.01 2.01 -4.34
N GLU A 23 -2.56 2.58 -3.22
CA GLU A 23 -1.49 3.57 -3.20
C GLU A 23 -0.11 2.91 -3.29
N TYR A 24 0.87 3.68 -3.76
CA TYR A 24 2.27 3.47 -3.42
C TYR A 24 2.50 3.82 -1.96
N GLU A 25 3.41 3.13 -1.31
CA GLU A 25 3.75 3.39 0.08
C GLU A 25 5.25 3.30 0.31
N ILE A 26 5.80 4.31 1.01
CA ILE A 26 7.14 4.30 1.55
C ILE A 26 7.03 4.19 3.06
N ASN A 27 7.55 3.11 3.62
CA ASN A 27 7.62 2.87 5.06
C ASN A 27 9.04 3.05 5.56
N LEU A 28 9.20 3.98 6.49
CA LEU A 28 10.39 4.18 7.27
C LEU A 28 10.12 3.71 8.70
N VAL A 29 10.71 2.58 9.08
CA VAL A 29 10.59 1.99 10.42
C VAL A 29 11.90 2.21 11.17
N MET A 30 11.82 2.80 12.36
CA MET A 30 12.98 3.18 13.18
C MET A 30 12.84 2.68 14.61
N ASN A 31 14.00 2.54 15.29
CA ASN A 31 14.13 2.22 16.71
C ASN A 31 13.53 0.87 17.11
N THR A 32 13.41 -0.04 16.18
CA THR A 32 12.86 -1.37 16.42
C THR A 32 13.51 -2.42 15.53
N ARG A 33 13.24 -3.67 15.82
CA ARG A 33 13.62 -4.83 15.02
C ARG A 33 12.45 -5.80 14.98
N GLY A 34 12.39 -6.63 13.98
CA GLY A 34 11.32 -7.60 13.85
C GLY A 34 11.34 -8.32 12.53
N SER A 35 10.19 -8.79 12.09
CA SER A 35 10.02 -9.39 10.78
C SER A 35 9.00 -8.62 9.96
N ARG A 36 9.19 -8.58 8.64
CA ARG A 36 8.21 -8.05 7.70
C ARG A 36 7.82 -9.09 6.67
N ILE A 37 6.61 -9.01 6.21
CA ILE A 37 6.11 -9.76 5.05
C ILE A 37 5.77 -8.74 3.97
N VAL A 38 6.32 -8.91 2.77
CA VAL A 38 6.00 -8.12 1.58
C VAL A 38 5.78 -9.08 0.43
N GLY A 39 4.54 -9.20 -0.04
CA GLY A 39 4.15 -10.19 -1.02
C GLY A 39 4.38 -11.61 -0.51
N ASP A 40 5.28 -12.34 -1.16
CA ASP A 40 5.70 -13.70 -0.80
C ASP A 40 7.04 -13.75 -0.02
N SER A 41 7.66 -12.59 0.21
CA SER A 41 8.90 -12.46 0.99
C SER A 41 8.60 -12.32 2.48
N THR A 42 9.36 -13.03 3.30
CA THR A 42 9.38 -12.86 4.76
C THR A 42 10.83 -12.67 5.17
N GLU A 43 11.14 -11.52 5.73
CA GLU A 43 12.51 -11.16 6.13
C GLU A 43 12.52 -10.46 7.49
N ASP A 44 13.60 -10.67 8.24
CA ASP A 44 13.87 -9.89 9.44
C ASP A 44 14.45 -8.53 9.08
N PHE A 45 14.17 -7.52 9.90
CA PHE A 45 14.69 -6.16 9.76
C PHE A 45 15.35 -5.67 11.04
N GLY A 46 16.33 -4.81 10.88
CA GLY A 46 17.12 -4.18 11.96
C GLY A 46 16.51 -2.85 12.44
N PRO A 47 17.30 -2.07 13.21
CA PRO A 47 16.84 -0.82 13.83
C PRO A 47 16.37 0.27 12.87
N LEU A 48 16.71 0.14 11.61
CA LEU A 48 16.26 1.01 10.51
C LEU A 48 15.83 0.13 9.34
N ASP A 49 14.59 0.24 8.93
CA ASP A 49 14.03 -0.44 7.76
C ASP A 49 13.36 0.58 6.86
N LEU A 50 13.75 0.61 5.60
CA LEU A 50 13.19 1.48 4.58
C LEU A 50 12.70 0.62 3.42
N VAL A 51 11.41 0.61 3.21
CA VAL A 51 10.75 -0.23 2.21
C VAL A 51 9.77 0.60 1.39
N MET A 52 9.72 0.35 0.10
CA MET A 52 8.69 0.89 -0.78
C MET A 52 7.87 -0.23 -1.39
N THR A 53 6.55 -0.12 -1.28
CA THR A 53 5.60 -1.04 -1.91
C THR A 53 4.79 -0.32 -2.97
N GLY A 54 4.53 -1.00 -4.07
CA GLY A 54 3.62 -0.52 -5.12
C GLY A 54 2.17 -0.88 -4.80
N PRO A 55 1.23 -0.40 -5.64
CA PRO A 55 -0.18 -0.69 -5.50
C PRO A 55 -0.47 -2.18 -5.34
N TYR A 56 -1.34 -2.50 -4.38
CA TYR A 56 -1.83 -3.85 -4.09
C TYR A 56 -0.78 -4.88 -3.68
N VAL A 57 0.44 -4.48 -3.34
CA VAL A 57 1.43 -5.38 -2.74
C VAL A 57 1.02 -5.68 -1.30
N PRO A 58 0.71 -6.94 -0.93
CA PRO A 58 0.39 -7.29 0.45
C PRO A 58 1.61 -7.08 1.35
N HIS A 59 1.42 -6.40 2.47
CA HIS A 59 2.53 -6.14 3.39
C HIS A 59 2.08 -6.05 4.85
N VAL A 60 3.03 -6.32 5.76
CA VAL A 60 2.88 -6.16 7.21
C VAL A 60 4.24 -6.18 7.89
N TRP A 61 4.38 -5.39 8.95
CA TRP A 61 5.51 -5.44 9.89
C TRP A 61 5.07 -6.05 11.20
N LYS A 62 5.97 -6.76 11.87
CA LYS A 62 5.79 -7.34 13.20
C LYS A 62 7.03 -7.07 14.04
N SER A 63 6.82 -6.57 15.25
CA SER A 63 7.90 -6.37 16.23
C SER A 63 7.44 -6.78 17.62
N PRO A 64 8.30 -7.41 18.43
CA PRO A 64 8.02 -7.66 19.83
C PRO A 64 8.17 -6.40 20.70
N LEU A 65 8.77 -5.33 20.18
CA LEU A 65 9.02 -4.09 20.89
C LEU A 65 7.81 -3.17 20.82
N LYS A 66 7.59 -2.39 21.88
CA LYS A 66 6.46 -1.45 21.98
C LYS A 66 6.84 -0.02 21.56
N THR A 67 8.13 0.28 21.44
CA THR A 67 8.65 1.60 21.08
C THR A 67 9.12 1.59 19.63
N ASN A 68 8.19 1.76 18.71
CA ASN A 68 8.45 1.76 17.28
C ASN A 68 8.13 3.14 16.74
N HIS A 69 9.01 3.75 15.99
CA HIS A 69 8.71 4.97 15.25
C HIS A 69 8.54 4.61 13.77
N VAL A 70 7.36 4.85 13.24
CA VAL A 70 7.03 4.57 11.84
C VAL A 70 6.57 5.84 11.16
N ILE A 71 7.18 6.15 10.02
CA ILE A 71 6.70 7.18 9.11
C ILE A 71 6.29 6.49 7.81
N THR A 72 5.04 6.67 7.44
CA THR A 72 4.46 6.13 6.22
C THR A 72 4.11 7.27 5.28
N ILE A 73 4.64 7.25 4.06
CA ILE A 73 4.25 8.17 2.99
C ILE A 73 3.42 7.38 1.99
N GLN A 74 2.17 7.77 1.80
CA GLN A 74 1.28 7.18 0.80
C GLN A 74 0.96 8.18 -0.29
N PHE A 75 0.93 7.73 -1.54
CA PHE A 75 0.62 8.55 -2.70
C PHE A 75 -0.07 7.75 -3.80
N SER A 76 -0.80 8.46 -4.68
CA SER A 76 -1.68 7.84 -5.66
C SER A 76 -0.98 6.82 -6.55
N GLY A 77 -1.67 5.70 -6.80
CA GLY A 77 -1.27 4.71 -7.80
C GLY A 77 -1.17 5.28 -9.21
N ASP A 78 -1.91 6.35 -9.49
CA ASP A 78 -1.95 7.02 -10.79
C ASP A 78 -0.73 7.91 -11.04
N LEU A 79 0.15 8.12 -10.07
CA LEU A 79 1.34 8.95 -10.24
C LEU A 79 2.18 8.50 -11.46
N ILE A 80 2.23 7.20 -11.74
CA ILE A 80 2.96 6.65 -12.88
C ILE A 80 2.40 7.10 -14.24
N ASP A 81 1.12 7.46 -14.29
CA ASP A 81 0.42 7.86 -15.51
C ASP A 81 0.49 9.38 -15.75
N PHE A 82 1.03 10.14 -14.81
CA PHE A 82 1.23 11.58 -14.98
C PHE A 82 2.20 11.85 -16.15
N PRO A 83 1.86 12.74 -17.09
CA PRO A 83 2.68 13.00 -18.28
C PRO A 83 4.14 13.40 -17.96
N ILE A 84 4.38 14.04 -16.81
CA ILE A 84 5.71 14.45 -16.39
C ILE A 84 6.61 13.24 -16.10
N VAL A 85 6.07 12.14 -15.59
CA VAL A 85 6.82 10.91 -15.24
C VAL A 85 7.40 10.22 -16.47
N ASN A 86 6.85 10.51 -17.66
CA ASN A 86 7.35 10.01 -18.94
C ASN A 86 8.46 10.90 -19.54
N LYS A 87 8.79 12.03 -18.91
CA LYS A 87 9.88 12.89 -19.38
C LYS A 87 11.22 12.31 -18.95
N ARG A 88 12.26 12.56 -19.78
CA ARG A 88 13.61 11.97 -19.61
C ARG A 88 14.16 12.09 -18.19
N LEU A 89 13.98 13.23 -17.53
CA LEU A 89 14.48 13.45 -16.17
C LEU A 89 13.77 12.61 -15.11
N PHE A 90 12.55 12.16 -15.37
CA PHE A 90 11.73 11.36 -14.46
C PHE A 90 11.80 9.85 -14.73
N LEU A 91 12.50 9.41 -15.77
CA LEU A 91 12.60 7.98 -16.09
C LEU A 91 13.13 7.12 -14.93
N PRO A 92 14.12 7.57 -14.11
CA PRO A 92 14.54 6.83 -12.93
C PRO A 92 13.41 6.65 -11.91
N ILE A 93 12.62 7.70 -11.66
CA ILE A 93 11.46 7.65 -10.76
C ILE A 93 10.39 6.71 -11.34
N ARG A 94 10.13 6.79 -12.64
CA ARG A 94 9.20 5.88 -13.31
C ARG A 94 9.63 4.42 -13.14
N GLN A 95 10.91 4.13 -13.28
CA GLN A 95 11.44 2.77 -13.08
C GLN A 95 11.30 2.35 -11.61
N LEU A 96 11.56 3.24 -10.65
CA LEU A 96 11.32 2.99 -9.23
C LEU A 96 9.87 2.59 -8.95
N LEU A 97 8.91 3.33 -9.51
CA LEU A 97 7.48 3.05 -9.37
C LEU A 97 7.09 1.68 -9.95
N LEU A 98 7.68 1.30 -11.08
CA LEU A 98 7.47 -0.02 -11.69
C LEU A 98 8.05 -1.14 -10.81
N ASP A 99 9.29 -0.99 -10.34
CA ASP A 99 10.00 -1.98 -9.53
C ASP A 99 9.33 -2.17 -8.16
N SER A 100 8.78 -1.10 -7.57
CA SER A 100 8.12 -1.15 -6.26
C SER A 100 6.88 -2.05 -6.21
N ARG A 101 6.32 -2.39 -7.38
CA ARG A 101 5.25 -3.41 -7.49
C ARG A 101 5.69 -4.81 -7.04
N GLN A 102 6.97 -5.02 -6.86
CA GLN A 102 7.55 -6.24 -6.31
C GLN A 102 8.09 -6.04 -4.88
N GLY A 103 7.80 -4.89 -4.26
CA GLY A 103 8.37 -4.49 -2.99
C GLY A 103 9.88 -4.26 -3.09
N LEU A 104 10.33 -3.13 -2.62
CA LEU A 104 11.74 -2.73 -2.62
C LEU A 104 12.20 -2.47 -1.20
N SER A 105 13.31 -3.10 -0.81
CA SER A 105 14.02 -2.77 0.43
C SER A 105 15.29 -2.01 0.09
N PHE A 106 15.53 -0.92 0.80
CA PHE A 106 16.71 -0.07 0.62
C PHE A 106 17.70 -0.32 1.74
N THR A 107 18.96 -0.42 1.38
CA THR A 107 20.06 -0.71 2.30
C THR A 107 21.28 0.15 1.94
N GLY A 108 22.26 0.21 2.85
CA GLY A 108 23.46 0.98 2.62
C GLY A 108 23.40 2.42 3.14
N PRO A 109 24.41 3.24 2.83
CA PRO A 109 24.52 4.61 3.33
C PRO A 109 23.40 5.53 2.83
N GLU A 110 22.86 5.26 1.64
CA GLU A 110 21.76 6.03 1.04
C GLU A 110 20.48 5.95 1.89
N GLN A 111 20.26 4.84 2.60
CA GLN A 111 19.13 4.67 3.51
C GLN A 111 19.11 5.75 4.60
N LEU A 112 20.26 6.12 5.14
CA LEU A 112 20.39 7.17 6.16
C LEU A 112 20.05 8.55 5.57
N SER A 113 20.54 8.85 4.38
CA SER A 113 20.22 10.11 3.69
C SER A 113 18.73 10.25 3.39
N VAL A 114 18.09 9.16 2.93
CA VAL A 114 16.64 9.16 2.66
C VAL A 114 15.85 9.28 3.96
N ARG A 115 16.26 8.60 5.04
CA ARG A 115 15.66 8.76 6.38
C ARG A 115 15.63 10.24 6.78
N ASP A 116 16.76 10.93 6.68
CA ASP A 116 16.87 12.31 7.13
C ASP A 116 15.98 13.25 6.29
N ARG A 117 15.89 13.01 4.98
CA ARG A 117 14.96 13.73 4.08
C ARG A 117 13.48 13.46 4.44
N ILE A 118 13.13 12.23 4.78
CA ILE A 118 11.76 11.89 5.22
C ILE A 118 11.43 12.59 6.55
N LEU A 119 12.36 12.58 7.50
CA LEU A 119 12.20 13.30 8.76
C LEU A 119 12.04 14.81 8.56
N GLU A 120 12.79 15.40 7.65
CA GLU A 120 12.67 16.82 7.30
C GLU A 120 11.32 17.10 6.61
N LEU A 121 10.91 16.25 5.67
CA LEU A 121 9.62 16.36 4.98
C LEU A 121 8.43 16.42 5.97
N THR A 122 8.48 15.72 7.10
CA THR A 122 7.40 15.78 8.12
C THR A 122 7.22 17.16 8.75
N ARG A 123 8.15 18.09 8.54
CA ARG A 123 8.13 19.46 9.09
C ARG A 123 7.87 20.52 8.02
N MET A 124 7.84 20.13 6.74
CA MET A 124 7.61 21.03 5.62
C MET A 124 6.12 21.22 5.34
N GLN A 125 5.78 22.33 4.69
CA GLN A 125 4.42 22.64 4.25
C GLN A 125 4.43 23.28 2.85
N GLY A 126 3.27 23.26 2.21
CA GLY A 126 3.07 23.90 0.91
C GLY A 126 3.93 23.32 -0.20
N PHE A 127 4.24 24.10 -1.22
CA PHE A 127 4.94 23.64 -2.41
C PHE A 127 6.35 23.06 -2.14
N GLN A 128 7.01 23.50 -1.08
CA GLN A 128 8.32 22.96 -0.69
C GLN A 128 8.22 21.47 -0.31
N SER A 129 7.12 21.05 0.29
CA SER A 129 6.90 19.62 0.58
C SER A 129 6.77 18.77 -0.68
N ALA A 130 6.14 19.30 -1.73
CA ALA A 130 6.04 18.59 -3.01
C ALA A 130 7.41 18.41 -3.68
N THR A 131 8.26 19.44 -3.67
CA THR A 131 9.63 19.34 -4.23
C THR A 131 10.50 18.39 -3.41
N ALA A 132 10.40 18.42 -2.08
CA ALA A 132 11.12 17.51 -1.19
C ALA A 132 10.66 16.05 -1.37
N PHE A 133 9.37 15.82 -1.58
CA PHE A 133 8.85 14.48 -1.89
C PHE A 133 9.41 13.95 -3.23
N LEU A 134 9.45 14.77 -4.27
CA LEU A 134 10.07 14.38 -5.55
C LEU A 134 11.57 14.09 -5.42
N ASP A 135 12.27 14.86 -4.57
CA ASP A 135 13.67 14.63 -4.27
C ASP A 135 13.90 13.30 -3.51
N ILE A 136 13.00 12.93 -2.59
CA ILE A 136 13.00 11.62 -1.94
C ILE A 136 12.81 10.50 -2.97
N LEU A 137 11.83 10.63 -3.89
CA LEU A 137 11.64 9.64 -4.96
C LEU A 137 12.88 9.52 -5.85
N ASN A 138 13.52 10.64 -6.19
CA ASN A 138 14.76 10.62 -6.97
C ASN A 138 15.91 9.96 -6.21
N ALA A 139 16.07 10.23 -4.92
CA ALA A 139 17.07 9.58 -4.08
C ALA A 139 16.85 8.07 -4.00
N LEU A 140 15.61 7.62 -3.81
CA LEU A 140 15.24 6.20 -3.83
C LEU A 140 15.48 5.56 -5.20
N ALA A 141 15.26 6.30 -6.29
CA ALA A 141 15.47 5.80 -7.65
C ALA A 141 16.94 5.47 -7.93
N THR A 142 17.87 6.14 -7.26
CA THR A 142 19.31 5.97 -7.42
C THR A 142 19.97 5.15 -6.31
N ALA A 143 19.25 4.88 -5.20
CA ALA A 143 19.75 4.13 -4.07
C ALA A 143 19.89 2.63 -4.37
N ASN A 144 20.81 1.99 -3.63
CA ASN A 144 20.91 0.53 -3.61
C ASN A 144 19.62 -0.09 -3.08
N ARG A 145 19.01 -0.97 -3.86
CA ARG A 145 17.75 -1.59 -3.53
C ARG A 145 17.72 -3.07 -3.84
N LYS A 146 17.03 -3.82 -3.01
CA LYS A 146 16.73 -5.24 -3.19
C LYS A 146 15.25 -5.39 -3.51
N VAL A 147 14.94 -6.15 -4.54
CA VAL A 147 13.57 -6.60 -4.82
C VAL A 147 13.23 -7.70 -3.81
N LEU A 148 12.08 -7.55 -3.14
CA LEU A 148 11.65 -8.43 -2.05
C LEU A 148 10.88 -9.65 -2.54
N MET A 149 9.93 -9.47 -3.45
CA MET A 149 9.14 -10.58 -3.95
C MET A 149 9.97 -11.43 -4.90
N SER A 150 9.91 -12.74 -4.70
CA SER A 150 10.56 -13.67 -5.61
C SER A 150 9.99 -13.51 -7.01
N ASN A 151 10.88 -13.39 -7.99
CA ASN A 151 10.51 -13.25 -9.38
C ASN A 151 9.66 -14.43 -9.84
N LEU A 152 8.35 -14.25 -9.89
CA LEU A 152 7.51 -15.02 -10.78
C LEU A 152 7.57 -14.48 -12.22
N CYS A 153 8.46 -13.47 -12.47
CA CYS A 153 8.77 -12.95 -13.79
C CYS A 153 10.21 -12.44 -13.80
N ASP A 154 11.12 -13.16 -14.46
CA ASP A 154 12.40 -12.62 -14.89
C ASP A 154 12.19 -11.31 -15.65
N SER A 155 12.72 -10.21 -15.12
CA SER A 155 12.54 -8.84 -15.64
C SER A 155 13.27 -8.57 -16.97
N LYS A 156 13.88 -9.57 -17.58
CA LYS A 156 14.48 -9.49 -18.93
C LYS A 156 13.67 -10.16 -20.03
N ASN A 157 12.63 -10.91 -19.68
CA ASN A 157 11.64 -11.42 -20.61
C ASN A 157 10.26 -11.04 -20.09
N ILE A 158 9.77 -9.84 -20.43
CA ILE A 158 8.36 -9.47 -20.31
C ILE A 158 7.56 -10.27 -21.35
N VAL A 159 7.60 -11.56 -21.23
CA VAL A 159 6.51 -12.43 -21.57
C VAL A 159 5.71 -12.51 -20.27
N HIS A 160 4.78 -11.58 -20.09
CA HIS A 160 3.73 -11.71 -19.08
C HIS A 160 3.22 -13.14 -19.15
N THR A 161 3.59 -13.98 -18.19
CA THR A 161 2.98 -15.30 -18.13
C THR A 161 1.49 -15.08 -18.08
N SER A 162 0.72 -15.89 -18.80
CA SER A 162 -0.75 -15.77 -18.85
C SER A 162 -1.37 -15.70 -17.43
N LYS A 163 -0.68 -16.24 -16.44
CA LYS A 163 -1.08 -16.27 -15.02
C LYS A 163 -0.91 -14.91 -14.32
N SER A 164 0.16 -14.16 -14.57
CA SER A 164 0.37 -12.82 -14.02
C SER A 164 -0.63 -11.82 -14.62
N ARG A 165 -0.86 -11.90 -15.92
CA ARG A 165 -1.89 -11.09 -16.62
C ARG A 165 -3.29 -11.33 -16.09
N ARG A 166 -3.63 -12.57 -15.67
CA ARG A 166 -4.94 -12.88 -15.08
C ARG A 166 -5.14 -12.19 -13.74
N ILE A 167 -4.15 -12.21 -12.85
CA ILE A 167 -4.24 -11.51 -11.56
C ILE A 167 -4.34 -9.99 -11.78
N ALA A 168 -3.50 -9.40 -12.63
CA ALA A 168 -3.57 -7.97 -12.94
C ALA A 168 -4.96 -7.57 -13.48
N LYS A 169 -5.52 -8.36 -14.41
CA LYS A 169 -6.86 -8.13 -14.95
C LYS A 169 -7.96 -8.21 -13.89
N VAL A 170 -7.81 -9.15 -12.95
CA VAL A 170 -8.73 -9.30 -11.80
C VAL A 170 -8.64 -8.09 -10.87
N CYS A 171 -7.43 -7.65 -10.51
CA CYS A 171 -7.23 -6.49 -9.64
C CYS A 171 -7.78 -5.21 -10.27
N ASP A 172 -7.49 -4.95 -11.54
CA ASP A 172 -8.03 -3.82 -12.30
C ASP A 172 -9.57 -3.82 -12.34
N TYR A 173 -10.18 -5.00 -12.57
CA TYR A 173 -11.63 -5.13 -12.54
C TYR A 173 -12.22 -4.85 -11.15
N ILE A 174 -11.60 -5.40 -10.10
CA ILE A 174 -12.05 -5.18 -8.72
C ILE A 174 -11.97 -3.68 -8.38
N GLU A 175 -10.87 -3.02 -8.73
CA GLU A 175 -10.66 -1.60 -8.49
C GLU A 175 -11.74 -0.74 -9.14
N LYS A 176 -11.99 -0.93 -10.44
CA LYS A 176 -13.00 -0.20 -11.20
C LYS A 176 -14.42 -0.41 -10.69
N ASN A 177 -14.69 -1.57 -10.07
CA ASN A 177 -16.01 -1.95 -9.59
C ASN A 177 -16.12 -2.03 -8.06
N LEU A 178 -15.14 -1.52 -7.31
CA LEU A 178 -15.01 -1.73 -5.86
C LEU A 178 -16.24 -1.30 -5.07
N CYS A 179 -16.90 -0.22 -5.52
CA CYS A 179 -18.09 0.35 -4.89
C CYS A 179 -19.39 -0.39 -5.27
N GLN A 180 -19.30 -1.36 -6.18
CA GLN A 180 -20.45 -2.13 -6.67
C GLN A 180 -20.47 -3.54 -6.05
N ASN A 181 -21.56 -4.26 -6.33
CA ASN A 181 -21.64 -5.67 -5.94
C ASN A 181 -20.83 -6.54 -6.93
N ILE A 182 -19.59 -6.87 -6.58
CA ILE A 182 -18.73 -7.72 -7.41
C ILE A 182 -19.04 -9.19 -7.09
N ARG A 183 -19.57 -9.92 -8.05
CA ARG A 183 -19.83 -11.36 -7.90
C ARG A 183 -18.61 -12.19 -8.24
N LEU A 184 -18.44 -13.29 -7.55
CA LEU A 184 -17.34 -14.24 -7.81
C LEU A 184 -17.41 -14.82 -9.23
N THR A 185 -18.63 -15.08 -9.73
CA THR A 185 -18.91 -15.49 -11.11
C THR A 185 -18.32 -14.56 -12.15
N ASP A 186 -18.50 -13.23 -11.96
CA ASP A 186 -18.05 -12.22 -12.93
C ASP A 186 -16.52 -12.23 -13.04
N VAL A 187 -15.86 -12.30 -11.90
CA VAL A 187 -14.39 -12.27 -11.83
C VAL A 187 -13.78 -13.58 -12.32
N ALA A 188 -14.40 -14.72 -12.02
CA ALA A 188 -13.98 -16.03 -12.54
C ALA A 188 -14.12 -16.11 -14.06
N GLY A 189 -15.27 -15.62 -14.60
CA GLY A 189 -15.52 -15.51 -16.03
C GLY A 189 -14.51 -14.62 -16.76
N LEU A 190 -14.08 -13.51 -16.12
CA LEU A 190 -13.09 -12.58 -16.68
C LEU A 190 -11.75 -13.26 -17.04
N VAL A 191 -11.40 -14.34 -16.33
CA VAL A 191 -10.15 -15.09 -16.52
C VAL A 191 -10.38 -16.51 -17.07
N ASN A 192 -11.58 -16.79 -17.54
CA ASN A 192 -12.00 -18.08 -18.11
C ASN A 192 -11.79 -19.26 -17.13
N MET A 193 -12.29 -19.09 -15.89
CA MET A 193 -12.22 -20.11 -14.84
C MET A 193 -13.60 -20.35 -14.23
N SER A 194 -13.82 -21.56 -13.69
CA SER A 194 -14.92 -21.78 -12.75
C SER A 194 -14.67 -21.06 -11.42
N GLU A 195 -15.68 -20.76 -10.64
CA GLU A 195 -15.55 -20.11 -9.32
C GLU A 195 -14.60 -20.85 -8.37
N SER A 196 -14.69 -22.18 -8.35
CA SER A 196 -13.84 -23.03 -7.53
C SER A 196 -12.37 -22.95 -7.98
N ALA A 197 -12.11 -23.08 -9.28
CA ALA A 197 -10.77 -23.00 -9.84
C ALA A 197 -10.17 -21.59 -9.62
N PHE A 198 -10.98 -20.54 -9.80
CA PHE A 198 -10.57 -19.17 -9.54
C PHE A 198 -10.23 -18.95 -8.06
N SER A 199 -11.06 -19.39 -7.14
CA SER A 199 -10.83 -19.23 -5.70
C SER A 199 -9.51 -19.86 -5.26
N HIS A 200 -9.22 -21.08 -5.75
CA HIS A 200 -7.96 -21.75 -5.49
C HIS A 200 -6.77 -21.04 -6.14
N PHE A 201 -6.91 -20.67 -7.41
CA PHE A 201 -5.90 -19.91 -8.16
C PHE A 201 -5.56 -18.60 -7.47
N PHE A 202 -6.60 -17.81 -7.11
CA PHE A 202 -6.43 -16.51 -6.47
C PHE A 202 -5.73 -16.64 -5.11
N LYS A 203 -6.22 -17.54 -4.24
CA LYS A 203 -5.61 -17.80 -2.92
C LYS A 203 -4.15 -18.27 -3.04
N LYS A 204 -3.83 -19.13 -4.01
CA LYS A 204 -2.45 -19.60 -4.26
C LYS A 204 -1.53 -18.47 -4.70
N ARG A 205 -2.06 -17.42 -5.36
CA ARG A 205 -1.28 -16.29 -5.90
C ARG A 205 -1.15 -15.11 -4.94
N THR A 206 -2.16 -14.89 -4.11
CA THR A 206 -2.22 -13.71 -3.22
C THR A 206 -2.09 -14.07 -1.75
N ASN A 207 -1.99 -15.38 -1.42
CA ASN A 207 -2.01 -15.94 -0.07
C ASN A 207 -3.26 -15.61 0.76
N ILE A 208 -4.24 -14.92 0.19
CA ILE A 208 -5.52 -14.58 0.84
C ILE A 208 -6.69 -14.95 -0.06
N SER A 209 -7.87 -15.16 0.54
CA SER A 209 -9.07 -15.42 -0.24
C SER A 209 -9.52 -14.18 -1.02
N TYR A 210 -10.21 -14.39 -2.15
CA TYR A 210 -10.78 -13.32 -2.96
C TYR A 210 -11.69 -12.37 -2.13
N ILE A 211 -12.57 -12.92 -1.31
CA ILE A 211 -13.45 -12.13 -0.43
C ILE A 211 -12.64 -11.28 0.55
N THR A 212 -11.59 -11.88 1.13
CA THR A 212 -10.69 -11.15 2.03
C THR A 212 -9.98 -10.01 1.29
N PHE A 213 -9.53 -10.24 0.06
CA PHE A 213 -8.88 -9.24 -0.77
C PHE A 213 -9.80 -8.06 -1.07
N VAL A 214 -11.02 -8.32 -1.58
CA VAL A 214 -12.02 -7.26 -1.85
C VAL A 214 -12.34 -6.48 -0.58
N ASN A 215 -12.54 -7.16 0.54
CA ASN A 215 -12.79 -6.48 1.81
C ASN A 215 -11.61 -5.63 2.27
N ASN A 216 -10.36 -6.06 2.03
CA ASN A 216 -9.17 -5.26 2.33
C ASN A 216 -9.18 -3.96 1.53
N MET A 217 -9.40 -4.04 0.23
CA MET A 217 -9.48 -2.86 -0.65
C MET A 217 -10.58 -1.89 -0.22
N ARG A 218 -11.78 -2.43 0.12
CA ARG A 218 -12.89 -1.61 0.63
C ARG A 218 -12.57 -0.93 1.96
N ILE A 219 -11.89 -1.63 2.88
CA ILE A 219 -11.45 -1.05 4.16
C ILE A 219 -10.37 0.00 3.94
N SER A 220 -9.40 -0.21 3.02
CA SER A 220 -8.42 0.81 2.67
C SER A 220 -9.08 2.08 2.15
N LYS A 221 -10.04 1.95 1.23
CA LYS A 221 -10.83 3.09 0.75
C LYS A 221 -11.62 3.77 1.88
N ALA A 222 -12.17 2.99 2.82
CA ALA A 222 -12.85 3.54 3.98
C ALA A 222 -11.90 4.36 4.87
N CYS A 223 -10.67 3.88 5.08
CA CYS A 223 -9.64 4.61 5.83
C CYS A 223 -9.30 5.95 5.16
N GLN A 224 -9.15 5.99 3.84
CA GLN A 224 -8.93 7.23 3.09
C GLN A 224 -10.10 8.21 3.24
N LEU A 225 -11.34 7.73 3.09
CA LEU A 225 -12.52 8.58 3.25
C LEU A 225 -12.66 9.09 4.70
N LEU A 226 -12.31 8.27 5.68
CA LEU A 226 -12.29 8.70 7.09
C LEU A 226 -11.25 9.78 7.37
N ALA A 227 -10.09 9.71 6.72
CA ALA A 227 -9.00 10.68 6.87
C ALA A 227 -9.29 12.01 6.14
N ASN A 228 -9.89 11.93 4.94
CA ASN A 228 -9.93 13.06 3.99
C ASN A 228 -11.31 13.70 3.86
N THR A 229 -12.35 13.16 4.49
CA THR A 229 -13.73 13.65 4.35
C THR A 229 -14.46 13.74 5.69
N THR A 230 -15.54 14.51 5.70
CA THR A 230 -16.48 14.60 6.83
C THR A 230 -17.65 13.61 6.74
N LEU A 231 -17.64 12.69 5.76
CA LEU A 231 -18.70 11.69 5.57
C LEU A 231 -18.88 10.84 6.83
N SER A 232 -20.13 10.54 7.17
CA SER A 232 -20.44 9.65 8.28
C SER A 232 -19.97 8.21 7.99
N ALA A 233 -19.79 7.41 9.03
CA ALA A 233 -19.45 5.99 8.86
C ALA A 233 -20.47 5.21 8.02
N SER A 234 -21.72 5.63 8.00
CA SER A 234 -22.78 5.04 7.17
C SER A 234 -22.59 5.39 5.69
N GLU A 235 -22.34 6.64 5.37
CA GLU A 235 -22.05 7.07 3.99
C GLU A 235 -20.78 6.39 3.46
N ILE A 236 -19.73 6.32 4.27
CA ILE A 236 -18.48 5.63 3.92
C ILE A 236 -18.72 4.13 3.67
N CYS A 237 -19.52 3.47 4.50
CA CYS A 237 -19.89 2.08 4.30
C CYS A 237 -20.42 1.83 2.87
N TYR A 238 -21.39 2.62 2.43
CA TYR A 238 -21.99 2.46 1.10
C TYR A 238 -21.03 2.95 -0.02
N ALA A 239 -20.33 4.04 0.19
CA ALA A 239 -19.33 4.55 -0.76
C ALA A 239 -18.19 3.56 -1.03
N CYS A 240 -17.90 2.66 -0.08
CA CYS A 240 -16.91 1.60 -0.24
C CYS A 240 -17.48 0.28 -0.77
N GLY A 241 -18.78 0.23 -1.10
CA GLY A 241 -19.43 -0.96 -1.66
C GLY A 241 -19.87 -2.02 -0.63
N PHE A 242 -19.94 -1.68 0.65
CA PHE A 242 -20.58 -2.55 1.63
C PHE A 242 -22.10 -2.35 1.61
N ASN A 243 -22.84 -3.44 1.62
CA ASN A 243 -24.31 -3.42 1.60
C ASN A 243 -24.94 -3.36 3.00
N ASN A 244 -24.12 -3.52 4.06
CA ASN A 244 -24.61 -3.61 5.43
C ASN A 244 -23.63 -2.96 6.40
N LYS A 245 -24.12 -1.96 7.14
CA LYS A 245 -23.34 -1.17 8.10
C LYS A 245 -22.74 -2.03 9.23
N SER A 246 -23.52 -2.96 9.78
CA SER A 246 -23.05 -3.82 10.88
C SER A 246 -21.91 -4.73 10.41
N ASN A 247 -22.02 -5.28 9.20
CA ASN A 247 -20.93 -6.08 8.60
C ASN A 247 -19.68 -5.22 8.30
N PHE A 248 -19.88 -3.99 7.79
CA PHE A 248 -18.79 -3.04 7.59
C PHE A 248 -18.04 -2.75 8.91
N ILE A 249 -18.77 -2.33 9.96
CA ILE A 249 -18.18 -2.02 11.26
C ILE A 249 -17.44 -3.24 11.82
N ARG A 250 -18.06 -4.43 11.79
CA ARG A 250 -17.43 -5.67 12.25
C ARG A 250 -16.11 -5.99 11.50
N ILE A 251 -16.11 -5.86 10.17
CA ILE A 251 -14.90 -6.12 9.36
C ILE A 251 -13.86 -5.04 9.62
N PHE A 252 -14.27 -3.77 9.68
CA PHE A 252 -13.38 -2.65 9.96
C PHE A 252 -12.72 -2.81 11.33
N THR A 253 -13.50 -3.00 12.39
CA THR A 253 -13.00 -3.18 13.75
C THR A 253 -12.08 -4.39 13.86
N LYS A 254 -12.45 -5.51 13.23
CA LYS A 254 -11.57 -6.69 13.20
C LYS A 254 -10.21 -6.41 12.53
N LYS A 255 -10.16 -5.50 11.54
CA LYS A 255 -8.94 -5.20 10.79
C LYS A 255 -8.11 -4.06 11.37
N LYS A 256 -8.75 -3.10 12.02
CA LYS A 256 -8.12 -1.88 12.53
C LYS A 256 -8.03 -1.84 14.06
N ASN A 257 -8.58 -2.83 14.75
CA ASN A 257 -8.71 -2.91 16.22
C ASN A 257 -9.41 -1.69 16.85
N MET A 258 -10.14 -0.92 16.03
CA MET A 258 -10.89 0.27 16.43
C MET A 258 -12.08 0.47 15.51
N THR A 259 -13.12 1.14 15.97
CA THR A 259 -14.28 1.50 15.15
C THR A 259 -13.90 2.54 14.08
N PRO A 260 -14.73 2.74 13.03
CA PRO A 260 -14.47 3.81 12.05
C PRO A 260 -14.39 5.21 12.66
N ILE A 261 -15.15 5.50 13.72
CA ILE A 261 -15.14 6.81 14.41
C ILE A 261 -13.83 6.99 15.17
N GLU A 262 -13.45 6.01 16.01
CA GLU A 262 -12.18 6.01 16.73
C GLU A 262 -11.00 6.10 15.77
N TYR A 263 -11.06 5.43 14.61
CA TYR A 263 -10.03 5.53 13.58
C TYR A 263 -9.91 6.95 13.02
N ARG A 264 -11.03 7.65 12.76
CA ARG A 264 -11.02 9.04 12.31
C ARG A 264 -10.32 9.95 13.32
N GLU A 265 -10.66 9.82 14.59
CA GLU A 265 -10.04 10.61 15.65
C GLU A 265 -8.55 10.33 15.76
N TYR A 266 -8.16 9.05 15.75
CA TYR A 266 -6.78 8.62 15.79
C TYR A 266 -5.97 9.18 14.59
N ILE A 267 -6.46 9.02 13.36
CA ILE A 267 -5.77 9.50 12.17
C ILE A 267 -5.67 11.03 12.14
N SER A 268 -6.69 11.76 12.62
CA SER A 268 -6.64 13.23 12.64
C SER A 268 -5.50 13.76 13.50
N GLN A 269 -5.03 13.01 14.51
CA GLN A 269 -3.90 13.35 15.36
C GLN A 269 -2.55 13.00 14.71
N MET A 270 -2.51 12.02 13.81
CA MET A 270 -1.29 11.50 13.20
C MET A 270 -1.03 12.03 11.78
N LEU A 271 -2.08 12.53 11.12
CA LEU A 271 -2.00 13.02 9.76
C LEU A 271 -1.33 14.40 9.71
N ILE A 272 -0.21 14.49 9.02
CA ILE A 272 0.40 15.76 8.65
C ILE A 272 -0.31 16.26 7.39
N LYS A 273 -1.01 17.39 7.52
CA LYS A 273 -1.67 18.05 6.38
C LYS A 273 -0.74 19.12 5.81
N TYR A 274 -0.66 19.19 4.51
CA TYR A 274 0.20 20.13 3.76
C TYR A 274 -0.63 21.23 3.10
#